data_ff3a87d9966d6dca8e0b477f6e83a717
#
_entry.id   ff3a87d9966d6dca8e0b477f6e83a717
#
_cell.length_a   1.000
_cell.length_b   1.000
_cell.length_c   1.000
_cell.angle_alpha   90.00
_cell.angle_beta   90.00
_cell.angle_gamma   90.00
#
_symmetry.space_group_name_H-M   'P 1'
#
loop_
_entity.id
_entity.type
_entity.pdbx_description
1 polymer ?
#
loop_
_entity_poly.entity_id
_entity_poly.type
_entity_poly.pdbx_seq_one_letter_code
_entity_poly.pdbx_strand_id
1 'polypeptide(L)'
;MLDFDNPEGITRHFSYLARGNYEQQLRRFQNYFAFSQVHVVVSEEYFSNPQQILRGLSERIGVSVAGIENRRRNRGKNKSNNAVAMADEIRPLFTAKNRELELFLGRSLPWT
;
A
#
# COMPACT_ATOMS: atom_id res chain seq x y z
N MET A 1 -7.30 3.48 -22.54
CA MET A 1 -7.85 3.43 -21.17
C MET A 1 -7.11 2.38 -20.35
N LEU A 2 -6.67 2.73 -19.17
CA LEU A 2 -5.96 1.79 -18.28
C LEU A 2 -6.96 0.87 -17.62
N ASP A 3 -6.74 -0.44 -17.77
CA ASP A 3 -7.59 -1.47 -17.19
C ASP A 3 -6.80 -2.25 -16.14
N PHE A 4 -7.15 -2.07 -14.87
CA PHE A 4 -6.52 -2.77 -13.75
C PHE A 4 -6.85 -4.27 -13.71
N ASP A 5 -7.94 -4.68 -14.34
CA ASP A 5 -8.47 -6.02 -14.23
C ASP A 5 -8.08 -6.93 -15.40
N ASN A 6 -7.40 -6.38 -16.42
CA ASN A 6 -7.00 -7.13 -17.60
C ASN A 6 -5.48 -7.35 -17.64
N PRO A 7 -4.98 -8.51 -17.17
CA PRO A 7 -3.54 -8.78 -17.15
C PRO A 7 -2.94 -9.11 -18.52
N GLU A 8 -3.74 -9.47 -19.52
CA GLU A 8 -3.22 -10.00 -20.80
C GLU A 8 -2.65 -8.93 -21.73
N GLY A 9 -3.08 -7.70 -21.64
CA GLY A 9 -2.54 -6.59 -22.40
C GLY A 9 -1.43 -5.85 -21.71
N ILE A 10 -0.85 -6.43 -20.66
CA ILE A 10 0.03 -5.69 -19.76
C ILE A 10 1.41 -5.49 -20.38
N THR A 11 1.71 -4.22 -20.71
CA THR A 11 3.06 -3.76 -20.81
C THR A 11 3.62 -3.56 -19.38
N ARG A 12 4.93 -3.41 -19.27
CA ARG A 12 5.59 -3.15 -17.98
C ARG A 12 4.93 -2.01 -17.18
N HIS A 13 4.42 -0.98 -17.84
CA HIS A 13 3.79 0.18 -17.21
C HIS A 13 2.45 -0.18 -16.53
N PHE A 14 1.63 -0.98 -17.17
CA PHE A 14 0.34 -1.40 -16.62
C PHE A 14 0.53 -2.28 -15.38
N SER A 15 1.58 -3.09 -15.36
CA SER A 15 1.93 -3.91 -14.19
C SER A 15 2.22 -3.04 -12.96
N TYR A 16 2.88 -1.91 -13.12
CA TYR A 16 3.15 -0.99 -12.01
C TYR A 16 1.88 -0.35 -11.48
N LEU A 17 0.96 0.03 -12.35
CA LEU A 17 -0.33 0.59 -11.94
C LEU A 17 -1.17 -0.44 -11.19
N ALA A 18 -1.22 -1.68 -11.69
CA ALA A 18 -1.94 -2.76 -11.04
C ALA A 18 -1.41 -3.06 -9.63
N ARG A 19 -0.11 -2.92 -9.40
CA ARG A 19 0.50 -3.08 -8.07
C ARG A 19 0.01 -2.07 -7.05
N GLY A 20 -0.44 -0.90 -7.49
CA GLY A 20 -1.04 0.11 -6.62
C GLY A 20 -2.47 -0.17 -6.21
N ASN A 21 -3.10 -1.16 -6.81
CA ASN A 21 -4.48 -1.54 -6.48
C ASN A 21 -4.49 -2.54 -5.31
N TYR A 22 -4.29 -2.03 -4.11
CA TYR A 22 -4.11 -2.85 -2.91
C TYR A 22 -5.36 -3.61 -2.50
N GLU A 23 -6.54 -3.02 -2.70
CA GLU A 23 -7.81 -3.65 -2.33
C GLU A 23 -7.99 -4.98 -3.07
N GLN A 24 -7.73 -5.00 -4.36
CA GLN A 24 -7.83 -6.22 -5.16
C GLN A 24 -6.84 -7.29 -4.68
N GLN A 25 -5.61 -6.88 -4.37
CA GLN A 25 -4.58 -7.78 -3.86
C GLN A 25 -4.97 -8.38 -2.51
N LEU A 26 -5.52 -7.58 -1.60
CA LEU A 26 -5.96 -8.04 -0.30
C LEU A 26 -7.14 -8.99 -0.40
N ARG A 27 -8.06 -8.76 -1.33
CA ARG A 27 -9.17 -9.69 -1.58
C ARG A 27 -8.69 -11.05 -2.07
N ARG A 28 -7.61 -11.08 -2.84
CA ARG A 28 -6.99 -12.36 -3.27
C ARG A 28 -6.46 -13.13 -2.07
N PHE A 29 -5.84 -12.47 -1.11
CA PHE A 29 -5.39 -13.11 0.12
C PHE A 29 -6.55 -13.71 0.91
N GLN A 30 -7.71 -13.09 0.89
CA GLN A 30 -8.90 -13.62 1.59
C GLN A 30 -9.39 -14.96 1.03
N ASN A 31 -9.03 -15.32 -0.20
CA ASN A 31 -9.34 -16.64 -0.75
C ASN A 31 -8.57 -17.76 -0.05
N TYR A 32 -7.48 -17.44 0.63
CA TYR A 32 -6.59 -18.40 1.26
C TYR A 32 -6.46 -18.23 2.76
N PHE A 33 -6.68 -17.00 3.26
CA PHE A 33 -6.49 -16.65 4.67
C PHE A 33 -7.70 -15.89 5.19
N ALA A 34 -8.08 -16.15 6.45
CA ALA A 34 -9.08 -15.31 7.12
C ALA A 34 -8.54 -13.88 7.26
N PHE A 35 -9.42 -12.90 7.23
CA PHE A 35 -9.03 -11.48 7.38
C PHE A 35 -8.26 -11.21 8.68
N SER A 36 -8.59 -11.95 9.75
CA SER A 36 -7.88 -11.87 11.03
C SER A 36 -6.41 -12.29 10.94
N GLN A 37 -6.04 -13.06 9.91
CA GLN A 37 -4.66 -13.51 9.69
C GLN A 37 -3.84 -12.52 8.85
N VAL A 38 -4.47 -11.49 8.30
CA VAL A 38 -3.84 -10.47 7.47
C VAL A 38 -3.70 -9.19 8.27
N HIS A 39 -2.47 -8.73 8.43
CA HIS A 39 -2.17 -7.49 9.12
C HIS A 39 -1.65 -6.46 8.13
N VAL A 40 -2.34 -5.32 8.01
CA VAL A 40 -2.00 -4.27 7.07
C VAL A 40 -1.32 -3.12 7.80
N VAL A 41 -0.14 -2.77 7.34
CA VAL A 41 0.63 -1.64 7.87
C VAL A 41 0.79 -0.60 6.76
N VAL A 42 0.40 0.63 7.06
CA VAL A 42 0.58 1.75 6.14
C VAL A 42 1.97 2.33 6.35
N SER A 43 2.78 2.38 5.29
CA SER A 43 4.19 2.78 5.39
C SER A 43 4.38 4.19 5.93
N GLU A 44 3.52 5.13 5.57
CA GLU A 44 3.56 6.51 6.07
C GLU A 44 3.36 6.55 7.59
N GLU A 45 2.45 5.75 8.10
CA GLU A 45 2.21 5.64 9.55
C GLU A 45 3.39 4.97 10.24
N TYR A 46 3.96 3.95 9.62
CA TYR A 46 5.16 3.29 10.14
C TYR A 46 6.33 4.27 10.29
N PHE A 47 6.62 5.04 9.25
CA PHE A 47 7.72 6.00 9.28
C PHE A 47 7.45 7.19 10.22
N SER A 48 6.19 7.53 10.45
CA SER A 48 5.82 8.57 11.41
C SER A 48 6.01 8.12 12.86
N ASN A 49 5.69 6.86 13.16
CA ASN A 49 5.80 6.32 14.51
C ASN A 49 6.14 4.82 14.48
N PRO A 50 7.38 4.49 14.15
CA PRO A 50 7.79 3.10 13.96
C PRO A 50 7.67 2.26 15.24
N GLN A 51 7.93 2.84 16.40
CA GLN A 51 7.88 2.09 17.66
C GLN A 51 6.46 1.63 18.00
N GLN A 52 5.47 2.47 17.75
CA GLN A 52 4.07 2.11 17.99
C GLN A 52 3.63 0.98 17.06
N ILE A 53 3.97 1.07 15.78
CA ILE A 53 3.62 0.04 14.79
C ILE A 53 4.32 -1.28 15.11
N LEU A 54 5.61 -1.23 15.44
CA LEU A 54 6.38 -2.44 15.80
C LEU A 54 5.86 -3.08 17.08
N ARG A 55 5.42 -2.28 18.06
CA ARG A 55 4.81 -2.80 19.28
C ARG A 55 3.51 -3.56 18.96
N GLY A 56 2.66 -3.00 18.12
CA GLY A 56 1.42 -3.66 17.69
C GLY A 56 1.70 -4.97 16.97
N LEU A 57 2.70 -5.00 16.08
CA LEU A 57 3.13 -6.22 15.41
C LEU A 57 3.67 -7.26 16.39
N SER A 58 4.50 -6.83 17.33
CA SER A 58 5.06 -7.69 18.38
C SER A 58 3.97 -8.39 19.17
N GLU A 59 2.95 -7.66 19.60
CA GLU A 59 1.80 -8.21 20.32
C GLU A 59 1.03 -9.22 19.46
N ARG A 60 0.87 -8.91 18.17
CA ARG A 60 0.11 -9.75 17.25
C ARG A 60 0.79 -11.09 16.96
N ILE A 61 2.10 -11.08 16.74
CA ILE A 61 2.86 -12.28 16.35
C ILE A 61 3.59 -12.94 17.52
N GLY A 62 3.58 -12.33 18.70
CA GLY A 62 4.20 -12.87 19.89
C GLY A 62 5.71 -12.86 19.88
N VAL A 63 6.35 -11.99 19.09
CA VAL A 63 7.80 -11.88 18.97
C VAL A 63 8.23 -10.49 19.40
N SER A 64 9.30 -10.39 20.20
CA SER A 64 9.86 -9.10 20.59
C SER A 64 10.53 -8.42 19.39
N VAL A 65 10.19 -7.16 19.17
CA VAL A 65 10.82 -6.32 18.14
C VAL A 65 11.65 -5.20 18.75
N ALA A 66 11.97 -5.30 20.03
CA ALA A 66 12.82 -4.34 20.72
C ALA A 66 14.23 -4.30 20.09
N GLY A 67 14.78 -3.13 19.93
CA GLY A 67 16.09 -2.95 19.33
C GLY A 67 16.14 -2.94 17.82
N ILE A 68 15.00 -3.06 17.14
CA ILE A 68 14.95 -2.94 15.69
C ILE A 68 15.20 -1.49 15.29
N GLU A 69 16.19 -1.32 14.42
CA GLU A 69 16.55 0.00 13.89
C GLU A 69 15.62 0.38 12.73
N ASN A 70 15.09 1.60 12.78
CA ASN A 70 14.27 2.13 11.71
C ASN A 70 15.17 2.73 10.62
N ARG A 71 15.29 2.05 9.49
CA ARG A 71 16.01 2.54 8.32
C ARG A 71 15.08 2.68 7.15
N ARG A 72 14.97 3.89 6.62
CA ARG A 72 14.21 4.13 5.41
C ARG A 72 15.09 3.87 4.19
N ARG A 73 14.80 2.77 3.49
CA ARG A 73 15.48 2.40 2.24
C ARG A 73 14.60 2.77 1.03
N ASN A 74 15.22 2.83 -0.13
CA ASN A 74 14.55 3.15 -1.40
C ASN A 74 13.82 4.50 -1.39
N ARG A 75 14.36 5.46 -0.63
CA ARG A 75 13.83 6.80 -0.62
C ARG A 75 14.11 7.47 -1.95
N GLY A 76 13.05 7.91 -2.63
CA GLY A 76 13.18 8.69 -3.87
C GLY A 76 13.94 9.97 -3.64
N LYS A 77 14.96 10.23 -4.47
CA LYS A 77 15.85 11.38 -4.30
C LYS A 77 15.34 12.65 -4.96
N ASN A 78 14.69 12.53 -6.12
CA ASN A 78 14.28 13.68 -6.94
C ASN A 78 12.89 13.46 -7.49
N LYS A 79 12.05 14.49 -7.35
CA LYS A 79 10.81 14.58 -8.10
C LYS A 79 11.02 15.57 -9.22
N SER A 80 11.23 15.07 -10.44
CA SER A 80 11.28 15.92 -11.62
C SER A 80 9.89 16.51 -11.89
N ASN A 81 9.84 17.63 -12.63
CA ASN A 81 8.55 18.22 -13.04
C ASN A 81 7.71 17.22 -13.84
N ASN A 82 8.34 16.38 -14.67
CA ASN A 82 7.66 15.34 -15.41
C ASN A 82 7.06 14.27 -14.47
N ALA A 83 7.78 13.89 -13.44
CA ALA A 83 7.27 12.93 -12.46
C ALA A 83 6.06 13.48 -11.69
N VAL A 84 6.08 14.76 -11.34
CA VAL A 84 4.95 15.42 -10.69
C VAL A 84 3.74 15.48 -11.62
N ALA A 85 3.95 15.84 -12.88
CA ALA A 85 2.88 15.87 -13.89
C ALA A 85 2.27 14.49 -14.11
N MET A 86 3.09 13.45 -14.21
CA MET A 86 2.62 12.07 -14.33
C MET A 86 1.84 11.63 -13.08
N ALA A 87 2.31 11.99 -11.89
CA ALA A 87 1.59 11.68 -10.66
C ALA A 87 0.20 12.33 -10.64
N ASP A 88 0.09 13.56 -11.12
CA ASP A 88 -1.19 14.25 -11.20
C ASP A 88 -2.13 13.61 -12.23
N GLU A 89 -1.60 13.07 -13.32
CA GLU A 89 -2.41 12.35 -14.31
C GLU A 89 -2.94 11.03 -13.78
N ILE A 90 -2.16 10.29 -13.03
CA ILE A 90 -2.55 8.96 -12.54
C ILE A 90 -3.30 9.02 -11.22
N ARG A 91 -3.21 10.11 -10.46
CA ARG A 91 -3.91 10.24 -9.18
C ARG A 91 -5.41 9.96 -9.27
N PRO A 92 -6.15 10.49 -10.25
CA PRO A 92 -7.58 10.20 -10.36
C PRO A 92 -7.89 8.72 -10.58
N LEU A 93 -6.97 7.97 -11.20
CA LEU A 93 -7.14 6.53 -11.41
C LEU A 93 -7.18 5.77 -10.08
N PHE A 94 -6.45 6.26 -9.09
CA PHE A 94 -6.36 5.62 -7.78
C PHE A 94 -7.36 6.16 -6.76
N THR A 95 -7.98 7.31 -6.99
CA THR A 95 -8.89 7.92 -6.01
C THR A 95 -10.03 6.98 -5.66
N ALA A 96 -10.72 6.44 -6.65
CA ALA A 96 -11.81 5.49 -6.44
C ALA A 96 -11.31 4.18 -5.83
N LYS A 97 -10.17 3.68 -6.30
CA LYS A 97 -9.57 2.43 -5.79
C LYS A 97 -9.13 2.57 -4.33
N ASN A 98 -8.57 3.70 -3.97
CA ASN A 98 -8.17 3.96 -2.58
C ASN A 98 -9.39 4.09 -1.67
N ARG A 99 -10.48 4.67 -2.16
CA ARG A 99 -11.74 4.71 -1.41
C ARG A 99 -12.32 3.31 -1.17
N GLU A 100 -12.29 2.46 -2.18
CA GLU A 100 -12.67 1.06 -2.04
C GLU A 100 -11.79 0.36 -1.00
N LEU A 101 -10.50 0.65 -0.99
CA LEU A 101 -9.58 0.12 0.00
C LEU A 101 -9.94 0.58 1.42
N GLU A 102 -10.24 1.85 1.60
CA GLU A 102 -10.67 2.37 2.91
C GLU A 102 -11.92 1.68 3.42
N LEU A 103 -12.90 1.47 2.55
CA LEU A 103 -14.13 0.75 2.91
C LEU A 103 -13.83 -0.70 3.27
N PHE A 104 -12.95 -1.34 2.54
CA PHE A 104 -12.53 -2.72 2.78
C PHE A 104 -11.80 -2.86 4.12
N LEU A 105 -10.90 -1.93 4.45
CA LEU A 105 -10.14 -1.93 5.69
C LEU A 105 -10.93 -1.40 6.89
N GLY A 106 -12.01 -0.66 6.64
CA GLY A 106 -12.80 -0.02 7.70
C GLY A 106 -12.09 1.15 8.36
N ARG A 107 -11.19 1.83 7.65
CA ARG A 107 -10.44 2.98 8.17
C ARG A 107 -10.05 3.94 7.06
N SER A 108 -9.77 5.17 7.44
CA SER A 108 -9.21 6.17 6.52
C SER A 108 -7.72 5.96 6.30
N LEU A 109 -7.25 6.34 5.13
CA LEU A 109 -5.84 6.27 4.75
C LEU A 109 -5.27 7.67 4.54
N PRO A 110 -3.96 7.87 4.78
CA PRO A 110 -3.34 9.19 4.65
C PRO A 110 -3.19 9.67 3.20
N TRP A 111 -3.53 8.84 2.22
CA TRP A 111 -3.38 9.15 0.80
C TRP A 111 -4.62 9.78 0.17
N THR A 112 -5.71 9.81 0.84
CA THR A 112 -7.00 10.27 0.31
C THR A 112 -7.39 11.62 0.82
#